data_34a91e8309e8a441eaf464141ff2561f
#
_entry.id   34a91e8309e8a441eaf464141ff2561f
#
_cell.length_a   1.000
_cell.length_b   1.000
_cell.length_c   1.000
_cell.angle_alpha   90.00
_cell.angle_beta   90.00
_cell.angle_gamma   90.00
#
_symmetry.space_group_name_H-M   'P 1'
#
loop_
_entity.id
_entity.type
_entity.pdbx_description
1 polymer ?
#
loop_
_entity_poly.entity_id
_entity_poly.type
_entity_poly.pdbx_seq_one_letter_code
_entity_poly.pdbx_strand_id
1 'polypeptide(L)'
;NLRDGAGELDTPTPAHSNASAVPLSASTADLLARTTLPGLDDDDAREVSRILEDPEYAELVAARHRALVAAGDLARSLSTREVADMTGRSPAAIARSAGRSLYAYHLGRNLRFPTWQFDDGRPLPGLATVVPALRDGLTPMTVEARMTSADPEILDGLSPVEWLARGGDPTEVTRVL
;
A
#
# COMPACT_ATOMS: atom_id res chain seq x y z
N ASN A 1 56.89 23.49 -34.37
CA ASN A 1 55.65 23.63 -35.16
C ASN A 1 54.55 22.78 -34.46
N LEU A 2 53.80 23.39 -33.73
CA LEU A 2 52.59 24.16 -33.98
C LEU A 2 51.31 23.36 -33.71
N ARG A 3 50.58 23.87 -32.82
CA ARG A 3 49.15 24.13 -32.59
C ARG A 3 48.47 23.16 -31.60
N ASP A 4 48.19 23.70 -30.43
CA ASP A 4 46.95 24.36 -29.98
C ASP A 4 45.67 23.67 -30.44
N GLY A 5 44.92 23.20 -29.46
CA GLY A 5 43.59 22.68 -29.59
C GLY A 5 43.00 22.42 -28.20
N ALA A 6 42.71 23.51 -27.46
CA ALA A 6 41.88 23.45 -26.28
C ALA A 6 40.47 22.99 -26.66
N GLY A 7 40.11 21.78 -26.31
CA GLY A 7 38.74 21.28 -26.34
C GLY A 7 38.07 21.48 -24.97
N GLU A 8 37.34 22.57 -24.88
CA GLU A 8 36.43 22.89 -23.79
C GLU A 8 35.39 21.80 -23.69
N LEU A 9 35.45 20.99 -22.64
CA LEU A 9 34.43 20.02 -22.31
C LEU A 9 33.25 20.77 -21.65
N ASP A 10 32.31 21.08 -22.52
CA ASP A 10 30.98 21.57 -22.16
C ASP A 10 30.27 20.49 -21.33
N THR A 11 30.26 20.66 -20.02
CA THR A 11 29.48 19.82 -19.13
C THR A 11 28.03 20.28 -19.17
N PRO A 12 27.06 19.43 -19.59
CA PRO A 12 25.66 19.81 -19.49
C PRO A 12 25.25 19.86 -18.02
N THR A 13 24.92 21.04 -17.56
CA THR A 13 24.19 21.30 -16.33
C THR A 13 22.92 20.47 -16.32
N PRO A 14 22.65 19.65 -15.27
CA PRO A 14 21.37 18.99 -15.17
C PRO A 14 20.28 20.03 -14.99
N ALA A 15 19.43 20.16 -15.98
CA ALA A 15 18.20 20.92 -15.89
C ALA A 15 17.36 20.30 -14.77
N HIS A 16 17.25 21.02 -13.65
CA HIS A 16 16.25 20.76 -12.65
C HIS A 16 14.89 20.90 -13.33
N SER A 17 14.30 19.78 -13.67
CA SER A 17 12.91 19.69 -14.10
C SER A 17 12.06 20.09 -12.91
N ASN A 18 11.73 21.37 -12.86
CA ASN A 18 10.66 21.88 -12.04
C ASN A 18 9.39 21.22 -12.58
N ALA A 19 8.97 20.14 -11.94
CA ALA A 19 7.63 19.62 -12.11
C ALA A 19 6.70 20.69 -11.57
N SER A 20 6.32 21.64 -12.44
CA SER A 20 5.26 22.58 -12.17
C SER A 20 4.02 21.76 -11.83
N ALA A 21 3.61 21.82 -10.56
CA ALA A 21 2.30 21.37 -10.15
C ALA A 21 1.29 22.04 -11.09
N VAL A 22 0.61 21.27 -11.90
CA VAL A 22 -0.46 21.78 -12.77
C VAL A 22 -1.55 22.27 -11.81
N PRO A 23 -1.84 23.57 -11.73
CA PRO A 23 -2.92 24.05 -10.88
C PRO A 23 -4.20 23.36 -11.33
N LEU A 24 -4.97 22.84 -10.39
CA LEU A 24 -6.32 22.36 -10.65
C LEU A 24 -7.06 23.47 -11.44
N SER A 25 -7.60 23.12 -12.60
CA SER A 25 -8.31 24.11 -13.41
C SER A 25 -9.41 24.74 -12.54
N ALA A 26 -9.66 26.04 -12.70
CA ALA A 26 -10.71 26.77 -11.98
C ALA A 26 -12.07 26.05 -12.04
N SER A 27 -12.31 25.26 -13.08
CA SER A 27 -13.49 24.42 -13.25
C SER A 27 -13.56 23.24 -12.25
N THR A 28 -12.42 22.68 -11.83
CA THR A 28 -12.39 21.58 -10.85
C THR A 28 -12.60 22.11 -9.44
N ALA A 29 -12.02 23.26 -9.11
CA ALA A 29 -12.25 23.94 -7.84
C ALA A 29 -13.72 24.40 -7.70
N ASP A 30 -14.30 24.94 -8.78
CA ASP A 30 -15.72 25.35 -8.84
C ASP A 30 -16.67 24.13 -8.74
N LEU A 31 -16.31 22.99 -9.33
CA LEU A 31 -17.10 21.76 -9.26
C LEU A 31 -17.09 21.20 -7.82
N LEU A 32 -15.94 21.20 -7.17
CA LEU A 32 -15.79 20.73 -5.79
C LEU A 32 -16.48 21.67 -4.79
N ALA A 33 -16.40 22.98 -5.00
CA ALA A 33 -17.10 23.96 -4.17
C ALA A 33 -18.65 23.87 -4.28
N ARG A 34 -19.16 23.33 -5.38
CA ARG A 34 -20.60 23.09 -5.60
C ARG A 34 -21.05 21.68 -5.23
N THR A 35 -20.11 20.77 -5.01
CA THR A 35 -20.43 19.42 -4.55
C THR A 35 -20.58 19.47 -3.04
N THR A 36 -21.81 19.59 -2.57
CA THR A 36 -22.14 19.37 -1.16
C THR A 36 -21.85 17.90 -0.88
N LEU A 37 -20.69 17.60 -0.33
CA LEU A 37 -20.34 16.26 0.12
C LEU A 37 -21.21 15.98 1.37
N PRO A 38 -22.15 15.05 1.33
CA PRO A 38 -23.01 14.79 2.46
C PRO A 38 -22.16 14.27 3.63
N GLY A 39 -22.24 14.93 4.79
CA GLY A 39 -21.57 14.55 6.01
C GLY A 39 -20.32 15.37 6.35
N LEU A 40 -19.95 16.38 5.57
CA LEU A 40 -18.92 17.36 5.94
C LEU A 40 -19.55 18.46 6.80
N ASP A 41 -18.95 18.72 7.95
CA ASP A 41 -19.26 19.91 8.73
C ASP A 41 -18.53 21.15 8.17
N ASP A 42 -18.82 22.33 8.75
CA ASP A 42 -18.23 23.61 8.29
C ASP A 42 -16.71 23.67 8.50
N ASP A 43 -16.15 22.93 9.47
CA ASP A 43 -14.71 22.86 9.71
C ASP A 43 -14.03 21.97 8.68
N ASP A 44 -14.61 20.83 8.36
CA ASP A 44 -14.16 19.94 7.29
C ASP A 44 -14.19 20.63 5.93
N ALA A 45 -15.25 21.37 5.63
CA ALA A 45 -15.37 22.12 4.37
C ALA A 45 -14.28 23.20 4.24
N ARG A 46 -13.96 23.90 5.33
CA ARG A 46 -12.87 24.89 5.35
C ARG A 46 -11.50 24.24 5.18
N GLU A 47 -11.28 23.07 5.78
CA GLU A 47 -10.03 22.34 5.63
C GLU A 47 -9.84 21.83 4.21
N VAL A 48 -10.89 21.29 3.59
CA VAL A 48 -10.86 20.87 2.17
C VAL A 48 -10.55 22.07 1.26
N SER A 49 -11.18 23.23 1.49
CA SER A 49 -10.89 24.44 0.71
C SER A 49 -9.44 24.87 0.84
N ARG A 50 -8.90 24.85 2.04
CA ARG A 50 -7.49 25.18 2.30
C ARG A 50 -6.53 24.24 1.58
N ILE A 51 -6.79 22.91 1.59
CA ILE A 51 -5.99 21.92 0.87
C ILE A 51 -6.02 22.18 -0.64
N LEU A 52 -7.16 22.58 -1.18
CA LEU A 52 -7.32 22.86 -2.62
C LEU A 52 -6.65 24.17 -3.07
N GLU A 53 -6.57 25.15 -2.20
CA GLU A 53 -6.05 26.49 -2.50
C GLU A 53 -4.54 26.62 -2.26
N ASP A 54 -3.98 25.80 -1.37
CA ASP A 54 -2.56 25.85 -0.98
C ASP A 54 -1.83 24.51 -1.31
N PRO A 55 -1.07 24.46 -2.42
CA PRO A 55 -0.36 23.26 -2.82
C PRO A 55 0.69 22.78 -1.82
N GLU A 56 1.34 23.69 -1.06
CA GLU A 56 2.33 23.31 -0.04
C GLU A 56 1.64 22.67 1.15
N TYR A 57 0.51 23.22 1.54
CA TYR A 57 -0.32 22.65 2.60
C TYR A 57 -0.91 21.29 2.17
N ALA A 58 -1.38 21.16 0.93
CA ALA A 58 -1.84 19.91 0.38
C ALA A 58 -0.78 18.80 0.45
N GLU A 59 0.46 19.12 0.10
CA GLU A 59 1.58 18.15 0.16
C GLU A 59 1.91 17.77 1.62
N LEU A 60 1.87 18.72 2.55
CA LEU A 60 2.07 18.45 3.99
C LEU A 60 0.98 17.49 4.53
N VAL A 61 -0.28 17.74 4.21
CA VAL A 61 -1.41 16.89 4.62
C VAL A 61 -1.27 15.50 4.02
N ALA A 62 -0.94 15.41 2.72
CA ALA A 62 -0.71 14.14 2.04
C ALA A 62 0.49 13.37 2.64
N ALA A 63 1.58 14.06 2.95
CA ALA A 63 2.75 13.44 3.59
C ALA A 63 2.40 12.90 4.99
N ARG A 64 1.66 13.68 5.79
CA ARG A 64 1.16 13.24 7.10
C ARG A 64 0.25 12.01 6.98
N HIS A 65 -0.68 12.03 6.03
CA HIS A 65 -1.57 10.89 5.77
C HIS A 65 -0.77 9.64 5.39
N ARG A 66 0.18 9.75 4.45
CA ARG A 66 1.07 8.64 4.07
C ARG A 66 1.84 8.08 5.26
N ALA A 67 2.36 8.95 6.14
CA ALA A 67 3.09 8.53 7.34
C ALA A 67 2.20 7.76 8.33
N LEU A 68 0.96 8.22 8.54
CA LEU A 68 -0.01 7.53 9.41
C LEU A 68 -0.41 6.15 8.87
N VAL A 69 -0.65 6.05 7.55
CA VAL A 69 -0.94 4.77 6.89
C VAL A 69 0.25 3.81 7.04
N ALA A 70 1.46 4.29 6.74
CA ALA A 70 2.67 3.48 6.89
C ALA A 70 2.92 3.01 8.33
N ALA A 71 2.64 3.88 9.33
CA ALA A 71 2.75 3.50 10.74
C ALA A 71 1.71 2.42 11.12
N GLY A 72 0.48 2.55 10.63
CA GLY A 72 -0.57 1.54 10.80
C GLY A 72 -0.20 0.19 10.18
N ASP A 73 0.30 0.20 8.95
CA ASP A 73 0.76 -1.00 8.26
C ASP A 73 1.94 -1.66 8.99
N LEU A 74 2.88 -0.85 9.50
CA LEU A 74 4.01 -1.36 10.30
C LEU A 74 3.53 -2.05 11.59
N ALA A 75 2.58 -1.44 12.30
CA ALA A 75 2.05 -1.98 13.55
C ALA A 75 1.31 -3.33 13.37
N ARG A 76 0.71 -3.56 12.19
CA ARG A 76 -0.04 -4.77 11.84
C ARG A 76 0.77 -5.77 11.00
N SER A 77 2.09 -5.62 10.93
CA SER A 77 2.93 -6.49 10.12
C SER A 77 4.22 -6.89 10.83
N LEU A 78 4.78 -8.01 10.39
CA LEU A 78 6.03 -8.57 10.88
C LEU A 78 7.14 -8.36 9.86
N SER A 79 8.38 -8.20 10.33
CA SER A 79 9.57 -8.25 9.50
C SER A 79 9.90 -9.67 9.05
N THR A 80 10.75 -9.80 8.04
CA THR A 80 11.27 -11.11 7.60
C THR A 80 11.92 -11.89 8.76
N ARG A 81 12.59 -11.19 9.66
CA ARG A 81 13.25 -11.81 10.82
C ARG A 81 12.25 -12.31 11.84
N GLU A 82 11.26 -11.48 12.21
CA GLU A 82 10.21 -11.88 13.14
C GLU A 82 9.43 -13.11 12.64
N VAL A 83 9.10 -13.14 11.33
CA VAL A 83 8.44 -14.33 10.74
C VAL A 83 9.37 -15.54 10.73
N ALA A 84 10.67 -15.36 10.47
CA ALA A 84 11.65 -16.44 10.52
C ALA A 84 11.76 -17.04 11.92
N ASP A 85 11.87 -16.19 12.93
CA ASP A 85 11.97 -16.60 14.34
C ASP A 85 10.68 -17.30 14.80
N MET A 86 9.51 -16.75 14.45
CA MET A 86 8.19 -17.30 14.78
C MET A 86 7.95 -18.69 14.14
N THR A 87 8.37 -18.85 12.88
CA THR A 87 8.08 -20.08 12.11
C THR A 87 9.22 -21.11 12.16
N GLY A 88 10.36 -20.81 12.81
CA GLY A 88 11.54 -21.67 12.82
C GLY A 88 12.24 -21.83 11.46
N ARG A 89 12.00 -20.90 10.52
CA ARG A 89 12.56 -20.93 9.16
C ARG A 89 13.69 -19.91 9.01
N SER A 90 14.55 -20.08 8.02
CA SER A 90 15.57 -19.06 7.74
C SER A 90 14.96 -17.79 7.10
N PRO A 91 15.52 -16.59 7.37
CA PRO A 91 15.07 -15.35 6.73
C PRO A 91 15.07 -15.42 5.20
N ALA A 92 16.04 -16.09 4.60
CA ALA A 92 16.09 -16.32 3.16
C ALA A 92 14.94 -17.19 2.65
N ALA A 93 14.50 -18.20 3.43
CA ALA A 93 13.33 -19.01 3.09
C ALA A 93 12.03 -18.20 3.18
N ILE A 94 11.91 -17.32 4.19
CA ILE A 94 10.76 -16.42 4.32
C ILE A 94 10.72 -15.41 3.15
N ALA A 95 11.84 -14.78 2.82
CA ALA A 95 11.90 -13.85 1.68
C ALA A 95 11.49 -14.51 0.36
N ARG A 96 11.88 -15.77 0.12
CA ARG A 96 11.45 -16.52 -1.07
C ARG A 96 9.97 -16.92 -1.06
N SER A 97 9.31 -16.93 0.10
CA SER A 97 7.89 -17.21 0.23
C SER A 97 7.01 -16.00 -0.11
N ALA A 98 7.59 -14.78 -0.12
CA ALA A 98 6.88 -13.54 -0.45
C ALA A 98 6.28 -13.61 -1.87
N GLY A 99 5.00 -13.26 -2.00
CA GLY A 99 4.25 -13.31 -3.26
C GLY A 99 3.91 -14.72 -3.77
N ARG A 100 4.26 -15.78 -3.02
CA ARG A 100 4.01 -17.18 -3.40
C ARG A 100 3.12 -17.91 -2.40
N SER A 101 3.56 -17.98 -1.17
CA SER A 101 2.86 -18.66 -0.08
C SER A 101 2.69 -17.79 1.15
N LEU A 102 3.25 -16.59 1.14
CA LEU A 102 3.04 -15.54 2.11
C LEU A 102 2.81 -14.23 1.36
N TYR A 103 1.78 -13.51 1.74
CA TYR A 103 1.57 -12.15 1.26
C TYR A 103 2.61 -11.23 1.92
N ALA A 104 3.25 -10.40 1.12
CA ALA A 104 4.22 -9.42 1.59
C ALA A 104 4.17 -8.17 0.74
N TYR A 105 4.52 -7.04 1.35
CA TYR A 105 4.66 -5.76 0.67
C TYR A 105 5.95 -5.07 1.09
N HIS A 106 6.38 -4.07 0.34
CA HIS A 106 7.54 -3.28 0.67
C HIS A 106 7.14 -2.03 1.45
N LEU A 107 7.77 -1.81 2.61
CA LEU A 107 7.78 -0.54 3.30
C LEU A 107 9.21 0.03 3.21
N GLY A 108 9.44 0.94 2.30
CA GLY A 108 10.78 1.36 1.90
C GLY A 108 11.56 0.19 1.30
N ARG A 109 12.69 -0.17 1.92
CA ARG A 109 13.54 -1.30 1.49
C ARG A 109 13.21 -2.62 2.18
N ASN A 110 12.30 -2.61 3.14
CA ASN A 110 12.02 -3.76 3.99
C ASN A 110 10.75 -4.48 3.53
N LEU A 111 10.81 -5.82 3.46
CA LEU A 111 9.63 -6.66 3.33
C LEU A 111 8.87 -6.70 4.65
N ARG A 112 7.55 -6.55 4.56
CA ARG A 112 6.62 -6.65 5.68
C ARG A 112 5.56 -7.71 5.37
N PHE A 113 5.20 -8.48 6.39
CA PHE A 113 4.25 -9.58 6.32
C PHE A 113 3.10 -9.28 7.28
N PRO A 114 1.89 -8.97 6.79
CA PRO A 114 0.74 -8.72 7.66
C PRO A 114 0.45 -9.89 8.59
N THR A 115 0.01 -9.55 9.79
CA THR A 115 -0.22 -10.55 10.86
C THR A 115 -1.43 -11.45 10.59
N TRP A 116 -2.43 -10.99 9.82
CA TRP A 116 -3.65 -11.72 9.52
C TRP A 116 -3.44 -13.10 8.88
N GLN A 117 -2.29 -13.30 8.23
CA GLN A 117 -1.97 -14.56 7.54
C GLN A 117 -1.35 -15.64 8.44
N PHE A 118 -1.25 -15.37 9.73
CA PHE A 118 -0.71 -16.32 10.71
C PHE A 118 -1.74 -16.63 11.77
N ASP A 119 -1.82 -17.89 12.15
CA ASP A 119 -2.59 -18.40 13.27
C ASP A 119 -1.68 -19.22 14.17
N ASP A 120 -1.66 -18.87 15.46
CA ASP A 120 -0.77 -19.48 16.46
C ASP A 120 0.69 -19.64 15.97
N GLY A 121 1.23 -18.58 15.36
CA GLY A 121 2.61 -18.55 14.86
C GLY A 121 2.87 -19.36 13.60
N ARG A 122 1.83 -19.86 12.94
CA ARG A 122 1.92 -20.63 11.70
C ARG A 122 1.18 -19.92 10.56
N PRO A 123 1.72 -20.00 9.33
CA PRO A 123 0.94 -19.53 8.18
C PRO A 123 -0.40 -20.27 8.06
N LEU A 124 -1.45 -19.55 7.72
CA LEU A 124 -2.76 -20.15 7.42
C LEU A 124 -2.64 -21.19 6.29
N PRO A 125 -3.40 -22.28 6.35
CA PRO A 125 -3.44 -23.24 5.26
C PRO A 125 -3.97 -22.61 3.97
N GLY A 126 -3.53 -23.09 2.82
CA GLY A 126 -4.04 -22.64 1.52
C GLY A 126 -3.50 -21.30 1.01
N LEU A 127 -2.68 -20.56 1.76
CA LEU A 127 -2.10 -19.29 1.30
C LEU A 127 -1.31 -19.41 -0.02
N ALA A 128 -0.69 -20.56 -0.30
CA ALA A 128 0.02 -20.79 -1.55
C ALA A 128 -0.91 -20.74 -2.80
N THR A 129 -2.20 -20.98 -2.61
CA THR A 129 -3.22 -20.83 -3.66
C THR A 129 -3.76 -19.40 -3.71
N VAL A 130 -4.00 -18.80 -2.54
CA VAL A 130 -4.66 -17.50 -2.41
C VAL A 130 -3.72 -16.35 -2.78
N VAL A 131 -2.48 -16.36 -2.29
CA VAL A 131 -1.54 -15.23 -2.45
C VAL A 131 -1.26 -14.90 -3.93
N PRO A 132 -1.02 -15.88 -4.83
CA PRO A 132 -0.84 -15.59 -6.25
C PRO A 132 -2.10 -15.07 -6.96
N ALA A 133 -3.29 -15.28 -6.38
CA ALA A 133 -4.56 -14.80 -6.93
C ALA A 133 -4.90 -13.37 -6.51
N LEU A 134 -4.21 -12.82 -5.51
CA LEU A 134 -4.37 -11.42 -5.13
C LEU A 134 -3.92 -10.52 -6.28
N ARG A 135 -4.77 -9.56 -6.65
CA ARG A 135 -4.49 -8.66 -7.77
C ARG A 135 -3.31 -7.74 -7.45
N ASP A 136 -2.45 -7.56 -8.42
CA ASP A 136 -1.37 -6.56 -8.34
C ASP A 136 -1.95 -5.14 -8.16
N GLY A 137 -1.23 -4.30 -7.43
CA GLY A 137 -1.60 -2.90 -7.23
C GLY A 137 -2.59 -2.63 -6.11
N LEU A 138 -3.09 -3.64 -5.41
CA LEU A 138 -3.88 -3.42 -4.20
C LEU A 138 -2.98 -2.93 -3.05
N THR A 139 -3.49 -1.96 -2.29
CA THR A 139 -2.79 -1.53 -1.07
C THR A 139 -2.83 -2.62 0.00
N PRO A 140 -1.82 -2.69 0.92
CA PRO A 140 -1.83 -3.66 2.02
C PRO A 140 -3.11 -3.61 2.85
N MET A 141 -3.63 -2.41 3.09
CA MET A 141 -4.89 -2.19 3.81
C MET A 141 -6.10 -2.77 3.04
N THR A 142 -6.13 -2.64 1.72
CA THR A 142 -7.21 -3.21 0.89
C THR A 142 -7.17 -4.73 0.91
N VAL A 143 -5.97 -5.32 0.84
CA VAL A 143 -5.81 -6.77 0.95
C VAL A 143 -6.23 -7.25 2.33
N GLU A 144 -5.78 -6.59 3.41
CA GLU A 144 -6.18 -6.90 4.78
C GLU A 144 -7.70 -6.86 4.94
N ALA A 145 -8.34 -5.77 4.50
CA ALA A 145 -9.79 -5.63 4.56
C ALA A 145 -10.52 -6.78 3.85
N ARG A 146 -10.09 -7.14 2.62
CA ARG A 146 -10.69 -8.26 1.88
C ARG A 146 -10.50 -9.60 2.58
N MET A 147 -9.34 -9.82 3.18
CA MET A 147 -9.03 -11.09 3.85
C MET A 147 -9.72 -11.24 5.21
N THR A 148 -10.00 -10.12 5.91
CA THR A 148 -10.52 -10.13 7.28
C THR A 148 -11.99 -9.76 7.41
N SER A 149 -12.63 -9.24 6.36
CA SER A 149 -14.06 -8.91 6.38
C SER A 149 -14.90 -10.14 6.03
N ALA A 150 -15.89 -10.41 6.87
CA ALA A 150 -16.90 -11.43 6.61
C ALA A 150 -18.01 -10.86 5.71
N ASP A 151 -18.53 -11.69 4.80
CA ASP A 151 -19.68 -11.40 3.98
C ASP A 151 -20.71 -12.52 4.15
N PRO A 152 -21.95 -12.20 4.56
CA PRO A 152 -22.99 -13.21 4.80
C PRO A 152 -23.34 -14.07 3.59
N GLU A 153 -23.06 -13.58 2.39
CA GLU A 153 -23.43 -14.26 1.12
C GLU A 153 -22.32 -15.17 0.57
N ILE A 154 -21.11 -15.09 1.14
CA ILE A 154 -19.94 -15.85 0.69
C ILE A 154 -19.26 -16.56 1.85
N LEU A 155 -18.58 -17.69 1.57
CA LEU A 155 -17.81 -18.48 2.53
C LEU A 155 -18.58 -18.81 3.83
N ASP A 156 -19.88 -19.09 3.69
CA ASP A 156 -20.78 -19.38 4.83
C ASP A 156 -20.82 -18.26 5.91
N GLY A 157 -20.63 -17.00 5.47
CA GLY A 157 -20.59 -15.84 6.35
C GLY A 157 -19.28 -15.67 7.12
N LEU A 158 -18.23 -16.38 6.73
CA LEU A 158 -16.89 -16.25 7.30
C LEU A 158 -16.03 -15.30 6.48
N SER A 159 -15.07 -14.68 7.15
CA SER A 159 -13.98 -14.00 6.42
C SER A 159 -13.07 -15.04 5.74
N PRO A 160 -12.35 -14.67 4.65
CA PRO A 160 -11.35 -15.54 4.03
C PRO A 160 -10.33 -16.12 5.02
N VAL A 161 -9.90 -15.32 6.00
CA VAL A 161 -8.99 -15.77 7.08
C VAL A 161 -9.63 -16.87 7.92
N GLU A 162 -10.87 -16.65 8.40
CA GLU A 162 -11.58 -17.63 9.21
C GLU A 162 -11.89 -18.91 8.43
N TRP A 163 -12.25 -18.78 7.14
CA TRP A 163 -12.48 -19.91 6.26
C TRP A 163 -11.23 -20.78 6.12
N LEU A 164 -10.08 -20.16 5.84
CA LEU A 164 -8.81 -20.87 5.73
C LEU A 164 -8.37 -21.47 7.06
N ALA A 165 -8.51 -20.75 8.18
CA ALA A 165 -8.16 -21.23 9.51
C ALA A 165 -8.94 -22.50 9.90
N ARG A 166 -10.17 -22.64 9.41
CA ARG A 166 -11.02 -23.82 9.60
C ARG A 166 -10.76 -24.95 8.59
N GLY A 167 -9.79 -24.78 7.69
CA GLY A 167 -9.45 -25.77 6.67
C GLY A 167 -10.37 -25.76 5.45
N GLY A 168 -11.08 -24.66 5.20
CA GLY A 168 -11.91 -24.47 4.02
C GLY A 168 -11.08 -24.48 2.72
N ASP A 169 -11.73 -24.78 1.59
CA ASP A 169 -11.05 -24.83 0.28
C ASP A 169 -10.52 -23.45 -0.11
N PRO A 170 -9.20 -23.27 -0.29
CA PRO A 170 -8.62 -21.98 -0.70
C PRO A 170 -9.07 -21.54 -2.09
N THR A 171 -9.57 -22.45 -2.94
CA THR A 171 -10.09 -22.12 -4.27
C THR A 171 -11.36 -21.27 -4.16
N GLU A 172 -12.19 -21.49 -3.15
CA GLU A 172 -13.37 -20.67 -2.90
C GLU A 172 -12.97 -19.23 -2.55
N VAL A 173 -11.91 -19.06 -1.74
CA VAL A 173 -11.36 -17.73 -1.43
C VAL A 173 -10.89 -17.01 -2.71
N THR A 174 -10.23 -17.72 -3.64
CA THR A 174 -9.75 -17.08 -4.88
C THR A 174 -10.87 -16.62 -5.82
N ARG A 175 -12.08 -17.17 -5.70
CA ARG A 175 -13.24 -16.77 -6.51
C ARG A 175 -13.88 -15.48 -6.03
N VAL A 176 -13.69 -15.11 -4.76
CA VAL A 176 -14.32 -13.95 -4.14
C VAL A 176 -13.36 -12.77 -3.97
N LEU A 177 -12.08 -12.93 -4.28
CA LEU A 177 -11.05 -11.88 -4.27
C LEU A 177 -11.00 -11.06 -5.56
#